data_b46e8d4416d362a1dd31d54d5572dfd4
#
_entry.id   b46e8d4416d362a1dd31d54d5572dfd4
#
_cell.length_a   1.000
_cell.length_b   1.000
_cell.length_c   1.000
_cell.angle_alpha   90.00
_cell.angle_beta   90.00
_cell.angle_gamma   90.00
#
_symmetry.space_group_name_H-M   'P 1'
#
loop_
_entity.id
_entity.type
_entity.pdbx_description
1 polymer ?
#
loop_
_entity_poly.entity_id
_entity_poly.type
_entity_poly.pdbx_seq_one_letter_code
_entity_poly.pdbx_strand_id
1 'polypeptide(L)'
;LFTGTCADSELLIWAHYPSDPSQDFSKESGPRRHIRPDCPGEQASRFYQTQHFCLIFYEEFFIMRIAQIAPLHEAVPPKLYGGTERVVSYLTEALVEQGHDVTLFASGDSQTSAKLEAFWPQALRLDPTIRDVMAPHMLLLEEVRRRADEFDVLHFHIDYYPFSLFARQPVPFLTTLHGRLDLPELQPIFNTFSDVPVVSISDNQRIPLQQANWLQTVYHGLPENVLTPIKDVEPGYLAFLGRVSPEKGLDRAIRI
;
A
#
# COMPACT_ATOMS: atom_id res chain seq x y z
N LEU A 1 25.45 13.58 1.15
CA LEU A 1 25.90 12.81 2.33
C LEU A 1 24.67 12.35 3.10
N PHE A 2 24.14 11.18 2.75
CA PHE A 2 23.28 10.42 3.65
C PHE A 2 23.72 8.96 3.57
N THR A 3 24.51 8.55 4.56
CA THR A 3 24.68 7.16 4.90
C THR A 3 23.55 6.80 5.86
N GLY A 4 22.55 6.10 5.39
CA GLY A 4 21.51 5.48 6.19
C GLY A 4 21.34 4.07 5.68
N THR A 5 21.83 3.11 6.45
CA THR A 5 21.53 1.69 6.29
C THR A 5 20.04 1.50 6.46
N CYS A 6 19.36 1.07 5.41
CA CYS A 6 17.94 0.69 5.46
C CYS A 6 17.85 -0.73 5.99
N ALA A 7 17.72 -0.87 7.29
CA ALA A 7 17.12 -2.02 7.95
C ALA A 7 15.87 -1.46 8.63
N ASP A 8 14.76 -2.19 8.54
CA ASP A 8 13.45 -1.88 9.15
C ASP A 8 12.52 -0.97 8.32
N SER A 9 11.97 -1.51 7.25
CA SER A 9 10.70 -1.03 6.69
C SER A 9 9.58 -2.00 7.08
N GLU A 10 9.09 -1.84 8.31
CA GLU A 10 7.82 -2.43 8.73
C GLU A 10 6.69 -1.77 7.95
N LEU A 11 6.07 -2.53 7.05
CA LEU A 11 4.82 -2.14 6.43
C LEU A 11 3.69 -2.39 7.43
N LEU A 12 3.44 -1.42 8.33
CA LEU A 12 2.33 -1.47 9.28
C LEU A 12 1.01 -1.25 8.56
N ILE A 13 0.35 -2.34 8.13
CA ILE A 13 -1.06 -2.32 7.76
C ILE A 13 -1.87 -2.47 9.04
N TRP A 14 -2.32 -1.35 9.63
CA TRP A 14 -3.24 -1.37 10.76
C TRP A 14 -4.67 -1.57 10.28
N ALA A 15 -5.22 -2.77 10.47
CA ALA A 15 -6.66 -2.96 10.45
C ALA A 15 -7.21 -2.45 11.79
N HIS A 16 -7.94 -1.35 11.77
CA HIS A 16 -8.66 -0.84 12.94
C HIS A 16 -9.92 -1.69 13.13
N TYR A 17 -9.91 -2.60 14.10
CA TYR A 17 -11.13 -3.26 14.59
C TYR A 17 -11.85 -2.30 15.52
N PRO A 18 -13.15 -2.03 15.35
CA PRO A 18 -13.91 -1.28 16.33
C PRO A 18 -14.08 -2.13 17.59
N SER A 19 -13.47 -1.69 18.69
CA SER A 19 -13.73 -2.24 20.01
C SER A 19 -15.16 -1.90 20.44
N ASP A 20 -15.93 -2.91 20.78
CA ASP A 20 -17.25 -2.81 21.39
C ASP A 20 -17.16 -2.02 22.72
N PRO A 21 -17.94 -0.93 22.92
CA PRO A 21 -17.86 -0.09 24.11
C PRO A 21 -18.63 -0.66 25.33
N SER A 22 -19.03 -1.93 25.36
CA SER A 22 -19.93 -2.46 26.39
C SER A 22 -19.32 -3.41 27.42
N GLN A 23 -18.00 -3.49 27.60
CA GLN A 23 -17.42 -4.26 28.70
C GLN A 23 -16.68 -3.39 29.71
N ASP A 24 -17.44 -3.02 30.75
CA ASP A 24 -16.96 -2.42 31.99
C ASP A 24 -16.37 -3.50 32.92
N PHE A 25 -15.04 -3.56 33.04
CA PHE A 25 -14.33 -4.39 34.02
C PHE A 25 -13.82 -3.54 35.20
N SER A 26 -14.74 -3.01 35.98
CA SER A 26 -14.43 -2.55 37.32
C SER A 26 -15.24 -3.36 38.33
N LYS A 27 -14.68 -4.43 38.88
CA LYS A 27 -14.92 -4.98 40.22
C LYS A 27 -14.48 -6.45 40.29
N GLU A 28 -13.34 -6.67 40.91
CA GLU A 28 -13.20 -7.75 41.91
C GLU A 28 -11.86 -7.58 42.63
N SER A 29 -11.99 -7.12 43.87
CA SER A 29 -10.95 -7.09 44.89
C SER A 29 -11.03 -8.36 45.71
N GLY A 30 -10.00 -9.20 45.70
CA GLY A 30 -9.81 -10.36 46.58
C GLY A 30 -8.38 -10.38 47.14
N PRO A 31 -8.14 -10.94 48.38
CA PRO A 31 -7.07 -10.49 49.27
C PRO A 31 -5.69 -11.06 48.96
N ARG A 32 -4.68 -10.23 49.18
CA ARG A 32 -3.25 -10.57 49.14
C ARG A 32 -2.88 -11.49 50.32
N ARG A 33 -2.29 -12.64 50.03
CA ARG A 33 -1.54 -13.42 51.04
C ARG A 33 -0.06 -13.17 50.89
N HIS A 34 0.54 -12.60 51.95
CA HIS A 34 1.98 -12.55 52.15
C HIS A 34 2.54 -13.93 52.44
N ILE A 35 3.55 -14.36 51.74
CA ILE A 35 4.44 -15.43 52.17
C ILE A 35 5.87 -14.88 52.14
N ARG A 36 6.53 -14.90 53.31
CA ARG A 36 7.94 -14.57 53.51
C ARG A 36 8.85 -15.73 53.13
N PRO A 37 10.09 -15.49 52.74
CA PRO A 37 11.03 -16.53 52.39
C PRO A 37 11.84 -16.97 53.61
N ASP A 38 12.00 -18.26 53.76
CA ASP A 38 13.04 -18.85 54.60
C ASP A 38 14.09 -19.50 53.68
N CYS A 39 15.35 -19.05 53.80
CA CYS A 39 16.53 -19.78 53.38
C CYS A 39 16.96 -20.73 54.51
N PRO A 40 17.54 -21.90 54.24
CA PRO A 40 19.00 -21.97 54.37
C PRO A 40 19.73 -22.95 53.40
N GLY A 41 20.96 -22.59 53.12
CA GLY A 41 22.11 -23.49 53.19
C GLY A 41 22.53 -24.23 51.91
N GLU A 42 23.61 -23.75 51.34
CA GLU A 42 24.84 -24.41 50.87
C GLU A 42 24.82 -25.78 50.19
N GLN A 43 25.59 -25.79 49.11
CA GLN A 43 26.24 -26.89 48.38
C GLN A 43 25.48 -27.49 47.19
N ALA A 44 25.86 -27.02 46.01
CA ALA A 44 26.35 -27.89 44.93
C ALA A 44 26.78 -27.07 43.69
N SER A 45 28.08 -26.91 43.63
CA SER A 45 28.79 -26.56 42.39
C SER A 45 28.58 -27.68 41.35
N ARG A 46 28.56 -27.27 40.08
CA ARG A 46 28.67 -28.03 38.83
C ARG A 46 27.33 -28.39 38.18
N PHE A 47 27.11 -27.68 37.14
CA PHE A 47 26.66 -28.02 35.80
C PHE A 47 25.92 -26.83 35.19
N TYR A 48 26.65 -25.75 34.95
CA TYR A 48 26.17 -24.78 33.93
C TYR A 48 26.48 -25.35 32.53
N GLN A 49 25.61 -26.23 32.09
CA GLN A 49 25.52 -26.57 30.71
C GLN A 49 24.66 -25.49 30.08
N THR A 50 25.34 -24.58 29.40
CA THR A 50 24.77 -23.49 28.61
C THR A 50 23.88 -24.08 27.51
N GLN A 51 22.63 -24.30 27.84
CA GLN A 51 21.62 -24.46 26.79
C GLN A 51 21.38 -23.07 26.21
N HIS A 52 22.02 -22.82 25.09
CA HIS A 52 21.62 -21.76 24.19
C HIS A 52 20.22 -22.14 23.70
N PHE A 53 19.20 -21.64 24.39
CA PHE A 53 17.88 -21.53 23.83
C PHE A 53 17.99 -20.50 22.71
N CYS A 54 18.23 -20.99 21.51
CA CYS A 54 17.99 -20.24 20.30
C CYS A 54 16.49 -20.02 20.26
N LEU A 55 16.03 -18.89 20.79
CA LEU A 55 14.69 -18.38 20.54
C LEU A 55 14.66 -18.06 19.04
N ILE A 56 14.31 -19.06 18.24
CA ILE A 56 13.86 -18.85 16.88
C ILE A 56 12.54 -18.11 17.06
N PHE A 57 12.58 -16.79 16.97
CA PHE A 57 11.38 -16.00 16.69
C PHE A 57 10.94 -16.45 15.29
N TYR A 58 10.04 -17.42 15.24
CA TYR A 58 9.17 -17.60 14.10
C TYR A 58 8.32 -16.33 14.09
N GLU A 59 8.71 -15.33 13.35
CA GLU A 59 7.75 -14.36 12.82
C GLU A 59 6.77 -15.22 12.02
N GLU A 60 5.59 -15.47 12.58
CA GLU A 60 4.48 -15.99 11.82
C GLU A 60 4.18 -14.93 10.75
N PHE A 61 4.78 -15.07 9.58
CA PHE A 61 4.40 -14.28 8.42
C PHE A 61 2.94 -14.58 8.15
N PHE A 62 2.08 -13.65 8.54
CA PHE A 62 0.66 -13.78 8.29
C PHE A 62 0.42 -13.60 6.79
N ILE A 63 0.24 -14.72 6.09
CA ILE A 63 -0.06 -14.71 4.65
C ILE A 63 -1.45 -14.13 4.46
N MET A 64 -1.54 -13.02 3.72
CA MET A 64 -2.79 -12.35 3.41
C MET A 64 -3.18 -12.62 1.95
N ARG A 65 -4.49 -12.72 1.71
CA ARG A 65 -5.09 -12.71 0.37
C ARG A 65 -5.35 -11.26 -0.01
N ILE A 66 -4.59 -10.74 -0.93
CA ILE A 66 -4.59 -9.32 -1.30
C ILE A 66 -5.09 -9.14 -2.72
N ALA A 67 -6.14 -8.34 -2.91
CA ALA A 67 -6.50 -7.86 -4.23
C ALA A 67 -5.79 -6.54 -4.52
N GLN A 68 -5.02 -6.47 -5.61
CA GLN A 68 -4.45 -5.24 -6.16
C GLN A 68 -5.28 -4.81 -7.36
N ILE A 69 -5.91 -3.64 -7.30
CA ILE A 69 -6.82 -3.16 -8.35
C ILE A 69 -6.16 -1.98 -9.07
N ALA A 70 -5.64 -2.26 -10.27
CA ALA A 70 -4.96 -1.29 -11.11
C ALA A 70 -5.93 -0.50 -12.00
N PRO A 71 -5.56 0.72 -12.45
CA PRO A 71 -6.24 1.37 -13.56
C PRO A 71 -6.11 0.52 -14.82
N LEU A 72 -7.15 0.51 -15.66
CA LEU A 72 -7.13 -0.20 -16.94
C LEU A 72 -6.49 0.63 -18.08
N HIS A 73 -5.96 1.82 -17.77
CA HIS A 73 -5.43 2.72 -18.79
C HIS A 73 -4.18 2.20 -19.47
N GLU A 74 -3.29 1.57 -18.72
CA GLU A 74 -2.07 0.92 -19.20
C GLU A 74 -1.97 -0.51 -18.66
N ALA A 75 -1.11 -1.32 -19.27
CA ALA A 75 -0.74 -2.62 -18.71
C ALA A 75 0.09 -2.47 -17.43
N VAL A 76 0.17 -3.51 -16.62
CA VAL A 76 0.99 -3.59 -15.42
C VAL A 76 2.08 -4.65 -15.65
N PRO A 77 3.38 -4.27 -15.79
CA PRO A 77 3.89 -2.90 -15.93
C PRO A 77 3.53 -2.23 -17.25
N PRO A 78 3.53 -0.90 -17.33
CA PRO A 78 3.17 -0.19 -18.54
C PRO A 78 4.24 -0.36 -19.63
N LYS A 79 3.80 -0.55 -20.87
CA LYS A 79 4.69 -0.69 -22.02
C LYS A 79 5.39 0.62 -22.40
N LEU A 80 4.72 1.74 -22.19
CA LEU A 80 5.20 3.09 -22.52
C LEU A 80 5.15 3.98 -21.28
N TYR A 81 4.13 4.82 -21.18
CA TYR A 81 3.92 5.77 -20.11
C TYR A 81 2.83 5.29 -19.17
N GLY A 82 3.10 5.23 -17.86
CA GLY A 82 2.15 4.80 -16.84
C GLY A 82 2.84 4.79 -15.46
N GLY A 83 2.76 5.92 -14.74
CA GLY A 83 3.39 6.03 -13.42
C GLY A 83 2.71 5.16 -12.39
N THR A 84 1.40 5.19 -12.34
CA THR A 84 0.58 4.41 -11.39
C THR A 84 0.77 2.92 -11.61
N GLU A 85 0.61 2.45 -12.85
CA GLU A 85 0.70 1.04 -13.20
C GLU A 85 2.11 0.48 -12.95
N ARG A 86 3.15 1.32 -13.08
CA ARG A 86 4.52 0.94 -12.72
C ARG A 86 4.69 0.73 -11.22
N VAL A 87 4.13 1.62 -10.40
CA VAL A 87 4.14 1.47 -8.93
C VAL A 87 3.34 0.24 -8.51
N VAL A 88 2.16 0.02 -9.12
CA VAL A 88 1.35 -1.18 -8.86
C VAL A 88 2.13 -2.45 -9.19
N SER A 89 2.86 -2.46 -10.32
CA SER A 89 3.71 -3.60 -10.67
C SER A 89 4.75 -3.87 -9.59
N TYR A 90 5.52 -2.86 -9.18
CA TYR A 90 6.55 -3.05 -8.15
C TYR A 90 5.98 -3.50 -6.82
N LEU A 91 4.85 -2.93 -6.40
CA LEU A 91 4.19 -3.31 -5.17
C LEU A 91 3.65 -4.74 -5.23
N THR A 92 3.02 -5.12 -6.33
CA THR A 92 2.47 -6.47 -6.53
C THR A 92 3.57 -7.53 -6.44
N GLU A 93 4.68 -7.32 -7.18
CA GLU A 93 5.81 -8.26 -7.15
C GLU A 93 6.44 -8.35 -5.76
N ALA A 94 6.62 -7.22 -5.05
CA ALA A 94 7.16 -7.21 -3.70
C ALA A 94 6.26 -7.95 -2.69
N LEU A 95 4.94 -7.82 -2.81
CA LEU A 95 3.99 -8.56 -1.96
C LEU A 95 4.03 -10.07 -2.22
N VAL A 96 4.19 -10.48 -3.49
CA VAL A 96 4.38 -11.90 -3.84
C VAL A 96 5.71 -12.42 -3.30
N GLU A 97 6.79 -11.64 -3.41
CA GLU A 97 8.10 -11.99 -2.85
C GLU A 97 8.05 -12.15 -1.32
N GLN A 98 7.21 -11.39 -0.64
CA GLN A 98 6.94 -11.52 0.80
C GLN A 98 6.06 -12.73 1.17
N GLY A 99 5.57 -13.48 0.17
CA GLY A 99 4.80 -14.71 0.37
C GLY A 99 3.29 -14.50 0.52
N HIS A 100 2.75 -13.31 0.23
CA HIS A 100 1.31 -13.08 0.23
C HIS A 100 0.63 -13.71 -1.00
N ASP A 101 -0.64 -14.09 -0.86
CA ASP A 101 -1.49 -14.56 -1.97
C ASP A 101 -2.11 -13.33 -2.66
N VAL A 102 -1.48 -12.91 -3.76
CA VAL A 102 -1.85 -11.67 -4.44
C VAL A 102 -2.59 -11.94 -5.73
N THR A 103 -3.73 -11.28 -5.91
CA THR A 103 -4.47 -11.24 -7.18
C THR A 103 -4.45 -9.83 -7.74
N LEU A 104 -3.92 -9.67 -8.95
CA LEU A 104 -3.88 -8.41 -9.67
C LEU A 104 -5.06 -8.33 -10.64
N PHE A 105 -5.95 -7.37 -10.43
CA PHE A 105 -7.01 -6.99 -11.36
C PHE A 105 -6.50 -5.89 -12.29
N ALA A 106 -6.29 -6.21 -13.55
CA ALA A 106 -5.68 -5.31 -14.54
C ALA A 106 -6.12 -5.61 -15.97
N SER A 107 -5.53 -4.95 -16.96
CA SER A 107 -5.72 -5.30 -18.38
C SER A 107 -5.02 -6.63 -18.70
N GLY A 108 -5.54 -7.35 -19.71
CA GLY A 108 -5.09 -8.70 -20.07
C GLY A 108 -3.71 -8.77 -20.70
N ASP A 109 -3.14 -7.65 -21.11
CA ASP A 109 -1.78 -7.52 -21.59
C ASP A 109 -0.76 -7.19 -20.49
N SER A 110 -1.18 -7.25 -19.22
CA SER A 110 -0.31 -7.12 -18.04
C SER A 110 0.52 -8.39 -17.81
N GLN A 111 1.63 -8.23 -17.08
CA GLN A 111 2.56 -9.30 -16.73
C GLN A 111 2.91 -9.20 -15.25
N THR A 112 2.72 -10.29 -14.50
CA THR A 112 2.96 -10.34 -13.05
C THR A 112 3.23 -11.78 -12.61
N SER A 113 3.94 -11.94 -11.50
CA SER A 113 4.06 -13.22 -10.79
C SER A 113 2.85 -13.53 -9.90
N ALA A 114 2.01 -12.52 -9.62
CA ALA A 114 0.73 -12.71 -8.95
C ALA A 114 -0.30 -13.40 -9.85
N LYS A 115 -1.44 -13.80 -9.29
CA LYS A 115 -2.57 -14.24 -10.08
C LYS A 115 -3.14 -13.05 -10.85
N LEU A 116 -3.08 -13.09 -12.20
CA LEU A 116 -3.69 -12.05 -13.04
C LEU A 116 -5.16 -12.35 -13.30
N GLU A 117 -6.02 -11.41 -12.91
CA GLU A 117 -7.41 -11.35 -13.35
C GLU A 117 -7.51 -10.34 -14.48
N ALA A 118 -7.45 -10.86 -15.70
CA ALA A 118 -7.45 -10.10 -16.94
C ALA A 118 -8.86 -9.59 -17.24
N PHE A 119 -9.20 -8.45 -16.70
CA PHE A 119 -10.57 -7.94 -16.76
C PHE A 119 -10.92 -7.34 -18.12
N TRP A 120 -9.99 -6.66 -18.79
CA TRP A 120 -10.15 -6.10 -20.12
C TRP A 120 -9.05 -6.63 -21.02
N PRO A 121 -9.30 -6.96 -22.31
CA PRO A 121 -8.32 -7.67 -23.13
C PRO A 121 -6.96 -6.99 -23.25
N GLN A 122 -6.93 -5.66 -23.28
CA GLN A 122 -5.70 -4.87 -23.39
C GLN A 122 -5.87 -3.51 -22.73
N ALA A 123 -4.76 -2.81 -22.49
CA ALA A 123 -4.73 -1.45 -21.98
C ALA A 123 -5.61 -0.49 -22.78
N LEU A 124 -6.51 0.25 -22.12
CA LEU A 124 -7.51 1.11 -22.78
C LEU A 124 -6.89 2.21 -23.63
N ARG A 125 -5.72 2.72 -23.23
CA ARG A 125 -5.02 3.77 -24.01
C ARG A 125 -4.50 3.25 -25.34
N LEU A 126 -4.23 1.96 -25.43
CA LEU A 126 -3.77 1.30 -26.65
C LEU A 126 -4.91 0.69 -27.49
N ASP A 127 -6.16 0.81 -27.02
CA ASP A 127 -7.33 0.32 -27.71
C ASP A 127 -8.05 1.46 -28.47
N PRO A 128 -7.89 1.58 -29.78
CA PRO A 128 -8.52 2.64 -30.56
C PRO A 128 -10.04 2.52 -30.67
N THR A 129 -10.62 1.40 -30.24
CA THR A 129 -12.07 1.14 -30.32
C THR A 129 -12.81 1.70 -29.10
N ILE A 130 -12.11 1.92 -27.98
CA ILE A 130 -12.70 2.45 -26.74
C ILE A 130 -13.11 3.91 -26.93
N ARG A 131 -14.34 4.21 -26.54
CA ARG A 131 -14.90 5.58 -26.54
C ARG A 131 -15.16 6.08 -25.12
N ASP A 132 -15.53 5.21 -24.22
CA ASP A 132 -15.82 5.50 -22.81
C ASP A 132 -14.94 4.61 -21.92
N VAL A 133 -13.92 5.21 -21.35
CA VAL A 133 -12.99 4.51 -20.47
C VAL A 133 -13.58 4.19 -19.09
N MET A 134 -14.70 4.86 -18.71
CA MET A 134 -15.36 4.59 -17.43
C MET A 134 -16.12 3.28 -17.43
N ALA A 135 -16.72 2.89 -18.55
CA ALA A 135 -17.52 1.67 -18.62
C ALA A 135 -16.72 0.40 -18.23
N PRO A 136 -15.51 0.15 -18.76
CA PRO A 136 -14.67 -0.95 -18.30
C PRO A 136 -14.30 -0.86 -16.80
N HIS A 137 -14.02 0.34 -16.27
CA HIS A 137 -13.73 0.49 -14.85
C HIS A 137 -14.93 0.20 -13.95
N MET A 138 -16.15 0.58 -14.36
CA MET A 138 -17.36 0.25 -13.61
C MET A 138 -17.62 -1.27 -13.57
N LEU A 139 -17.35 -1.97 -14.67
CA LEU A 139 -17.44 -3.42 -14.73
C LEU A 139 -16.36 -4.08 -13.86
N LEU A 140 -15.13 -3.56 -13.89
CA LEU A 140 -14.04 -4.00 -13.01
C LEU A 140 -14.45 -3.89 -11.53
N LEU A 141 -14.98 -2.74 -11.13
CA LEU A 141 -15.43 -2.51 -9.75
C LEU A 141 -16.53 -3.49 -9.33
N GLU A 142 -17.48 -3.77 -10.22
CA GLU A 142 -18.53 -4.75 -9.92
C GLU A 142 -17.97 -6.17 -9.80
N GLU A 143 -17.00 -6.57 -10.60
CA GLU A 143 -16.36 -7.88 -10.49
C GLU A 143 -15.58 -8.00 -9.18
N VAL A 144 -14.78 -7.00 -8.82
CA VAL A 144 -14.09 -6.96 -7.52
C VAL A 144 -15.10 -7.03 -6.37
N ARG A 145 -16.22 -6.32 -6.48
CA ARG A 145 -17.28 -6.35 -5.46
C ARG A 145 -17.89 -7.74 -5.27
N ARG A 146 -18.13 -8.47 -6.35
CA ARG A 146 -18.69 -9.84 -6.30
C ARG A 146 -17.77 -10.83 -5.62
N ARG A 147 -16.48 -10.58 -5.68
CA ARG A 147 -15.42 -11.46 -5.18
C ARG A 147 -14.72 -10.92 -3.95
N ALA A 148 -15.25 -9.85 -3.34
CA ALA A 148 -14.58 -9.15 -2.26
C ALA A 148 -14.28 -10.06 -1.04
N ASP A 149 -15.13 -11.03 -0.74
CA ASP A 149 -14.99 -12.01 0.35
C ASP A 149 -13.89 -13.07 0.11
N GLU A 150 -13.34 -13.14 -1.10
CA GLU A 150 -12.17 -13.98 -1.39
C GLU A 150 -10.88 -13.39 -0.78
N PHE A 151 -10.88 -12.10 -0.39
CA PHE A 151 -9.71 -11.34 0.02
C PHE A 151 -9.78 -10.87 1.46
N ASP A 152 -8.63 -10.73 2.08
CA ASP A 152 -8.50 -10.14 3.41
C ASP A 152 -8.40 -8.61 3.33
N VAL A 153 -7.92 -8.07 2.20
CA VAL A 153 -7.87 -6.64 1.91
C VAL A 153 -7.95 -6.36 0.40
N LEU A 154 -8.65 -5.27 0.06
CA LEU A 154 -8.72 -4.75 -1.30
C LEU A 154 -7.91 -3.45 -1.38
N HIS A 155 -6.89 -3.41 -2.22
CA HIS A 155 -6.04 -2.24 -2.41
C HIS A 155 -6.28 -1.63 -3.79
N PHE A 156 -6.93 -0.48 -3.81
CA PHE A 156 -7.26 0.25 -5.04
C PHE A 156 -6.21 1.28 -5.40
N HIS A 157 -5.98 1.44 -6.71
CA HIS A 157 -5.11 2.46 -7.31
C HIS A 157 -5.85 3.31 -8.35
N ILE A 158 -7.19 3.38 -8.23
CA ILE A 158 -8.11 4.02 -9.19
C ILE A 158 -8.85 5.20 -8.54
N ASP A 159 -8.12 5.98 -7.75
CA ASP A 159 -8.60 7.16 -7.05
C ASP A 159 -9.88 6.90 -6.24
N TYR A 160 -10.91 7.73 -6.41
CA TYR A 160 -12.18 7.67 -5.66
C TYR A 160 -13.25 6.75 -6.28
N TYR A 161 -12.97 6.07 -7.37
CA TYR A 161 -13.95 5.22 -8.06
C TYR A 161 -14.57 4.13 -7.17
N PRO A 162 -13.83 3.49 -6.25
CA PRO A 162 -14.39 2.46 -5.38
C PRO A 162 -15.28 2.99 -4.25
N PHE A 163 -15.20 4.29 -3.88
CA PHE A 163 -15.76 4.79 -2.64
C PHE A 163 -17.24 4.49 -2.45
N SER A 164 -18.08 4.77 -3.46
CA SER A 164 -19.53 4.58 -3.35
C SER A 164 -19.95 3.11 -3.21
N LEU A 165 -19.16 2.18 -3.78
CA LEU A 165 -19.46 0.75 -3.73
C LEU A 165 -18.88 0.09 -2.47
N PHE A 166 -17.68 0.47 -2.05
CA PHE A 166 -16.93 -0.24 -1.03
C PHE A 166 -17.02 0.39 0.37
N ALA A 167 -17.39 1.68 0.51
CA ALA A 167 -17.56 2.34 1.80
C ALA A 167 -18.56 1.66 2.75
N ARG A 168 -19.42 0.78 2.24
CA ARG A 168 -20.46 0.07 3.01
C ARG A 168 -20.29 -1.45 2.99
N GLN A 169 -19.15 -1.94 2.57
CA GLN A 169 -18.86 -3.38 2.54
C GLN A 169 -18.05 -3.81 3.75
N PRO A 170 -18.20 -5.07 4.19
CA PRO A 170 -17.49 -5.55 5.38
C PRO A 170 -16.01 -5.83 5.14
N VAL A 171 -15.60 -6.06 3.89
CA VAL A 171 -14.20 -6.36 3.56
C VAL A 171 -13.36 -5.08 3.65
N PRO A 172 -12.24 -5.11 4.38
CA PRO A 172 -11.35 -3.97 4.48
C PRO A 172 -10.81 -3.54 3.11
N PHE A 173 -10.81 -2.25 2.85
CA PHE A 173 -10.20 -1.71 1.65
C PHE A 173 -9.47 -0.41 1.94
N LEU A 174 -8.53 -0.08 1.07
CA LEU A 174 -7.85 1.22 1.05
C LEU A 174 -7.59 1.64 -0.39
N THR A 175 -7.34 2.93 -0.56
CA THR A 175 -6.96 3.47 -1.87
C THR A 175 -5.67 4.28 -1.75
N THR A 176 -4.67 3.94 -2.55
CA THR A 176 -3.52 4.81 -2.76
C THR A 176 -3.83 5.81 -3.86
N LEU A 177 -3.76 7.09 -3.53
CA LEU A 177 -4.03 8.19 -4.47
C LEU A 177 -2.75 8.58 -5.20
N HIS A 178 -2.76 8.51 -6.54
CA HIS A 178 -1.58 8.78 -7.37
C HIS A 178 -1.66 10.12 -8.13
N GLY A 179 -2.86 10.69 -8.22
CA GLY A 179 -3.15 11.87 -9.02
C GLY A 179 -3.00 13.20 -8.27
N ARG A 180 -3.36 14.27 -8.96
CA ARG A 180 -3.56 15.61 -8.38
C ARG A 180 -4.80 15.59 -7.51
N LEU A 181 -4.72 16.26 -6.35
CA LEU A 181 -5.84 16.39 -5.41
C LEU A 181 -6.28 17.84 -5.20
N ASP A 182 -5.67 18.78 -5.92
CA ASP A 182 -5.97 20.22 -5.87
C ASP A 182 -7.11 20.64 -6.82
N LEU A 183 -7.87 19.68 -7.35
CA LEU A 183 -9.01 19.94 -8.22
C LEU A 183 -10.25 20.27 -7.38
N PRO A 184 -10.98 21.37 -7.69
CA PRO A 184 -12.12 21.82 -6.88
C PRO A 184 -13.24 20.76 -6.74
N GLU A 185 -13.47 19.96 -7.76
CA GLU A 185 -14.48 18.89 -7.79
C GLU A 185 -14.18 17.74 -6.83
N LEU A 186 -12.94 17.61 -6.35
CA LEU A 186 -12.59 16.56 -5.38
C LEU A 186 -13.00 16.92 -3.95
N GLN A 187 -13.13 18.21 -3.62
CA GLN A 187 -13.55 18.64 -2.29
C GLN A 187 -14.87 17.99 -1.85
N PRO A 188 -15.98 18.08 -2.62
CA PRO A 188 -17.25 17.45 -2.23
C PRO A 188 -17.17 15.92 -2.15
N ILE A 189 -16.33 15.27 -2.97
CA ILE A 189 -16.14 13.81 -2.91
C ILE A 189 -15.53 13.42 -1.56
N PHE A 190 -14.40 14.02 -1.17
CA PHE A 190 -13.72 13.69 0.08
C PHE A 190 -14.44 14.22 1.33
N ASN A 191 -15.33 15.20 1.21
CA ASN A 191 -16.26 15.57 2.27
C ASN A 191 -17.35 14.50 2.47
N THR A 192 -17.88 13.95 1.38
CA THR A 192 -18.93 12.93 1.43
C THR A 192 -18.40 11.57 1.91
N PHE A 193 -17.19 11.22 1.53
CA PHE A 193 -16.52 9.95 1.86
C PHE A 193 -15.36 10.16 2.82
N SER A 194 -15.55 10.99 3.84
CA SER A 194 -14.50 11.36 4.81
C SER A 194 -14.00 10.18 5.66
N ASP A 195 -14.75 9.08 5.72
CA ASP A 195 -14.39 7.89 6.50
C ASP A 195 -13.58 6.87 5.68
N VAL A 196 -13.53 7.05 4.35
CA VAL A 196 -12.81 6.10 3.48
C VAL A 196 -11.31 6.21 3.68
N PRO A 197 -10.63 5.10 4.01
CA PRO A 197 -9.19 5.11 4.26
C PRO A 197 -8.40 5.31 2.96
N VAL A 198 -7.50 6.30 2.99
CA VAL A 198 -6.67 6.65 1.83
C VAL A 198 -5.19 6.80 2.21
N VAL A 199 -4.32 6.48 1.26
CA VAL A 199 -2.87 6.60 1.38
C VAL A 199 -2.37 7.64 0.39
N SER A 200 -1.52 8.55 0.87
CA SER A 200 -0.85 9.54 0.01
C SER A 200 0.53 9.07 -0.41
N ILE A 201 1.00 9.57 -1.55
CA ILE A 201 2.35 9.31 -2.07
C ILE A 201 3.35 10.40 -1.71
N SER A 202 2.90 11.45 -1.04
CA SER A 202 3.74 12.50 -0.44
C SER A 202 2.92 13.31 0.57
N ASP A 203 3.58 13.95 1.51
CA ASP A 203 2.90 14.84 2.47
C ASP A 203 2.30 16.07 1.77
N ASN A 204 2.96 16.56 0.72
CA ASN A 204 2.46 17.68 -0.06
C ASN A 204 1.14 17.36 -0.80
N GLN A 205 0.93 16.10 -1.19
CA GLN A 205 -0.32 15.67 -1.83
C GLN A 205 -1.53 15.81 -0.90
N ARG A 206 -1.34 15.73 0.42
CA ARG A 206 -2.43 15.82 1.41
C ARG A 206 -2.95 17.24 1.64
N ILE A 207 -2.16 18.26 1.30
CA ILE A 207 -2.46 19.66 1.60
C ILE A 207 -3.84 20.10 1.09
N PRO A 208 -4.28 19.80 -0.14
CA PRO A 208 -5.58 20.24 -0.65
C PRO A 208 -6.79 19.55 0.00
N LEU A 209 -6.61 18.36 0.59
CA LEU A 209 -7.70 17.49 1.09
C LEU A 209 -7.46 17.10 2.55
N GLN A 210 -7.32 18.06 3.44
CA GLN A 210 -7.03 17.82 4.86
C GLN A 210 -8.12 17.01 5.58
N GLN A 211 -9.34 17.04 5.08
CA GLN A 211 -10.51 16.34 5.64
C GLN A 211 -10.55 14.84 5.27
N ALA A 212 -9.73 14.36 4.34
CA ALA A 212 -9.70 12.95 3.98
C ALA A 212 -9.13 12.08 5.10
N ASN A 213 -9.59 10.84 5.20
CA ASN A 213 -9.10 9.87 6.18
C ASN A 213 -7.73 9.31 5.78
N TRP A 214 -6.70 10.11 5.98
CA TRP A 214 -5.33 9.77 5.68
C TRP A 214 -4.79 8.73 6.66
N LEU A 215 -4.58 7.49 6.21
CA LEU A 215 -3.91 6.46 7.00
C LEU A 215 -2.42 6.75 7.13
N GLN A 216 -1.74 6.96 6.01
CA GLN A 216 -0.29 7.11 5.95
C GLN A 216 0.13 7.88 4.70
N THR A 217 1.34 8.44 4.72
CA THR A 217 2.09 8.80 3.51
C THR A 217 3.09 7.70 3.22
N VAL A 218 2.99 7.08 2.03
CA VAL A 218 3.95 6.07 1.54
C VAL A 218 4.57 6.60 0.26
N TYR A 219 5.83 7.01 0.33
CA TYR A 219 6.57 7.48 -0.83
C TYR A 219 6.82 6.34 -1.80
N HIS A 220 6.79 6.65 -3.11
CA HIS A 220 7.12 5.66 -4.12
C HIS A 220 8.57 5.19 -3.99
N GLY A 221 8.77 3.89 -3.96
CA GLY A 221 10.06 3.24 -4.08
C GLY A 221 10.35 2.81 -5.51
N LEU A 222 11.60 2.51 -5.76
CA LEU A 222 12.06 1.84 -6.99
C LEU A 222 12.83 0.59 -6.58
N PRO A 223 12.67 -0.54 -7.28
CA PRO A 223 13.52 -1.70 -7.06
C PRO A 223 14.99 -1.34 -7.27
N GLU A 224 15.87 -1.85 -6.42
CA GLU A 224 17.32 -1.50 -6.43
C GLU A 224 18.01 -1.79 -7.75
N ASN A 225 17.53 -2.78 -8.50
CA ASN A 225 18.10 -3.21 -9.77
C ASN A 225 17.62 -2.40 -10.98
N VAL A 226 16.70 -1.45 -10.81
CA VAL A 226 16.13 -0.67 -11.94
C VAL A 226 17.02 0.49 -12.34
N LEU A 227 17.60 1.19 -11.36
CA LEU A 227 18.45 2.35 -11.60
C LEU A 227 19.69 2.27 -10.69
N THR A 228 20.86 2.20 -11.30
CA THR A 228 22.13 2.27 -10.57
C THR A 228 22.68 3.70 -10.63
N PRO A 229 22.83 4.40 -9.49
CA PRO A 229 23.42 5.74 -9.47
C PRO A 229 24.86 5.71 -9.98
N ILE A 230 25.19 6.58 -10.94
CA ILE A 230 26.57 6.81 -11.39
C ILE A 230 27.08 8.03 -10.62
N LYS A 231 28.15 7.83 -9.82
CA LYS A 231 28.68 8.87 -8.92
C LYS A 231 29.58 9.87 -9.62
N ASP A 232 30.35 9.41 -10.60
CA ASP A 232 31.33 10.22 -11.32
C ASP A 232 30.82 10.48 -12.74
N VAL A 233 30.07 11.58 -12.89
CA VAL A 233 29.52 12.02 -14.18
C VAL A 233 30.11 13.37 -14.51
N GLU A 234 30.75 13.48 -15.68
CA GLU A 234 31.16 14.78 -16.21
C GLU A 234 29.92 15.60 -16.58
N PRO A 235 29.83 16.86 -16.12
CA PRO A 235 28.71 17.74 -16.46
C PRO A 235 28.68 18.02 -17.97
N GLY A 236 27.58 17.69 -18.62
CA GLY A 236 27.48 17.88 -20.07
C GLY A 236 26.15 18.52 -20.52
N TYR A 237 25.07 18.31 -19.77
CA TYR A 237 23.75 18.82 -20.13
C TYR A 237 22.81 18.85 -18.92
N LEU A 238 21.73 19.62 -19.04
CA LEU A 238 20.60 19.57 -18.13
C LEU A 238 19.56 18.60 -18.65
N ALA A 239 19.03 17.74 -17.79
CA ALA A 239 17.99 16.78 -18.15
C ALA A 239 16.66 17.12 -17.44
N PHE A 240 15.57 17.01 -18.18
CA PHE A 240 14.23 17.06 -17.64
C PHE A 240 13.51 15.75 -17.98
N LEU A 241 13.07 15.04 -16.96
CA LEU A 241 12.30 13.81 -17.12
C LEU A 241 10.86 14.06 -16.65
N GLY A 242 9.92 14.06 -17.57
CA GLY A 242 8.52 14.26 -17.27
C GLY A 242 7.69 14.62 -18.48
N ARG A 243 6.36 14.56 -18.30
CA ARG A 243 5.42 15.07 -19.32
C ARG A 243 5.58 16.59 -19.47
N VAL A 244 5.56 17.09 -20.69
CA VAL A 244 5.55 18.54 -20.92
C VAL A 244 4.15 19.08 -20.63
N SER A 245 3.97 19.57 -19.40
CA SER A 245 2.70 20.12 -18.91
C SER A 245 2.96 21.16 -17.83
N PRO A 246 2.05 22.14 -17.62
CA PRO A 246 2.26 23.26 -16.69
C PRO A 246 2.59 22.80 -15.26
N GLU A 247 1.94 21.75 -14.77
CA GLU A 247 2.14 21.21 -13.44
C GLU A 247 3.53 20.55 -13.24
N LYS A 248 4.18 20.11 -14.33
CA LYS A 248 5.54 19.57 -14.27
C LYS A 248 6.63 20.64 -14.29
N GLY A 249 6.27 21.87 -14.67
CA GLY A 249 7.12 23.05 -14.50
C GLY A 249 8.37 23.09 -15.37
N LEU A 250 8.34 22.54 -16.59
CA LEU A 250 9.48 22.58 -17.51
C LEU A 250 9.96 24.01 -17.78
N ASP A 251 9.02 24.94 -17.98
CA ASP A 251 9.32 26.37 -18.18
C ASP A 251 10.03 26.99 -16.97
N ARG A 252 9.68 26.58 -15.76
CA ARG A 252 10.37 26.98 -14.53
C ARG A 252 11.79 26.39 -14.46
N ALA A 253 11.95 25.12 -14.81
CA ALA A 253 13.26 24.46 -14.83
C ALA A 253 14.24 25.09 -15.82
N ILE A 254 13.75 25.63 -16.96
CA ILE A 254 14.59 26.31 -17.94
C ILE A 254 15.03 27.71 -17.47
N ARG A 255 14.24 28.35 -16.60
CA ARG A 255 14.49 29.73 -16.14
C ARG A 255 15.42 29.83 -14.94
N ILE A 256 15.74 28.71 -14.30
CA ILE A 256 16.69 28.60 -13.17
C ILE A 256 18.13 28.56 -13.70
#